data_0c4420359d0fb4666e39f99e8a84595d
#
_entry.id   0c4420359d0fb4666e39f99e8a84595d
#
_cell.length_a   1.000
_cell.length_b   1.000
_cell.length_c   1.000
_cell.angle_alpha   90.00
_cell.angle_beta   90.00
_cell.angle_gamma   90.00
#
_symmetry.space_group_name_H-M   'P 1'
#
loop_
_entity.id
_entity.type
_entity.pdbx_description
1 polymer ?
#
loop_
_entity_poly.entity_id
_entity_poly.type
_entity_poly.pdbx_seq_one_letter_code
_entity_poly.pdbx_strand_id
1 'polypeptide(L)'
;MIRRVIKQGHNTLTITLPSKWAKQMNIICGDEIELTNRDNGLFISKERKGEKLIVELDISDMNIPTVWKYFMAIYREGYDEVKINFDPNKSYDNPYKFFTTYGVDIKYQKHKGDLTPFELIQEISNRFIGFELVEHHKDYCVIKDLSEISSKEFDSSLRRIFFLIQQMGEEMLEAIRSEKTDILKHTHDIDINIDKFHDYCVRVIMKFIYIYINIVCMF
;
A
#
# COMPACT_ATOMS: atom_id res chain seq x y z
N MET A 1 -17.94 24.71 -14.96
CA MET A 1 -19.31 24.55 -15.49
C MET A 1 -20.29 24.81 -14.36
N ILE A 2 -21.30 25.65 -14.54
CA ILE A 2 -22.30 26.00 -13.51
C ILE A 2 -23.59 25.22 -13.78
N ARG A 3 -24.18 24.66 -12.74
CA ARG A 3 -25.47 23.96 -12.77
C ARG A 3 -26.40 24.56 -11.73
N ARG A 4 -27.69 24.62 -12.03
CA ARG A 4 -28.69 25.04 -11.06
C ARG A 4 -29.17 23.89 -10.23
N VAL A 5 -29.30 24.12 -8.94
CA VAL A 5 -29.92 23.18 -8.02
C VAL A 5 -31.44 23.25 -8.19
N ILE A 6 -32.08 22.11 -8.30
CA ILE A 6 -33.53 21.98 -8.46
C ILE A 6 -34.09 21.29 -7.23
N LYS A 7 -35.17 21.78 -6.65
CA LYS A 7 -35.88 21.14 -5.56
C LYS A 7 -36.79 20.05 -6.13
N GLN A 8 -36.63 18.82 -5.64
CA GLN A 8 -37.45 17.68 -6.01
C GLN A 8 -38.13 17.13 -4.75
N GLY A 9 -39.45 17.22 -4.67
CA GLY A 9 -40.19 16.86 -3.46
C GLY A 9 -39.99 17.86 -2.30
N HIS A 10 -40.24 17.40 -1.06
CA HIS A 10 -40.22 18.30 0.10
C HIS A 10 -38.80 18.66 0.57
N ASN A 11 -37.87 17.70 0.61
CA ASN A 11 -36.54 17.87 1.24
C ASN A 11 -35.34 17.48 0.37
N THR A 12 -35.56 17.17 -0.92
CA THR A 12 -34.49 16.72 -1.79
C THR A 12 -34.06 17.85 -2.75
N LEU A 13 -32.75 18.10 -2.81
CA LEU A 13 -32.13 18.97 -3.80
C LEU A 13 -31.40 18.10 -4.85
N THR A 14 -31.63 18.39 -6.13
CA THR A 14 -31.03 17.67 -7.26
C THR A 14 -30.22 18.60 -8.13
N ILE A 15 -29.17 18.06 -8.71
CA ILE A 15 -28.42 18.70 -9.81
C ILE A 15 -28.36 17.74 -11.00
N THR A 16 -28.39 18.28 -12.21
CA THR A 16 -28.22 17.48 -13.44
C THR A 16 -26.74 17.19 -13.65
N LEU A 17 -26.39 15.94 -13.87
CA LEU A 17 -25.04 15.57 -14.29
C LEU A 17 -24.71 16.16 -15.67
N PRO A 18 -23.46 16.58 -15.92
CA PRO A 18 -23.04 17.01 -17.24
C PRO A 18 -23.20 15.86 -18.25
N SER A 19 -23.99 16.09 -19.31
CA SER A 19 -24.31 15.04 -20.29
C SER A 19 -23.07 14.48 -21.00
N LYS A 20 -22.07 15.33 -21.23
CA LYS A 20 -20.77 14.89 -21.80
C LYS A 20 -20.06 13.92 -20.83
N TRP A 21 -19.97 14.26 -19.55
CA TRP A 21 -19.37 13.42 -18.52
C TRP A 21 -20.16 12.13 -18.32
N ALA A 22 -21.49 12.19 -18.24
CA ALA A 22 -22.34 11.01 -18.08
C ALA A 22 -22.17 10.01 -19.25
N LYS A 23 -22.07 10.54 -20.50
CA LYS A 23 -21.78 9.69 -21.67
C LYS A 23 -20.39 9.07 -21.60
N GLN A 24 -19.37 9.82 -21.21
CA GLN A 24 -17.99 9.35 -21.10
C GLN A 24 -17.85 8.24 -20.04
N MET A 25 -18.59 8.37 -18.96
CA MET A 25 -18.58 7.38 -17.86
C MET A 25 -19.60 6.25 -18.08
N ASN A 26 -20.29 6.22 -19.25
CA ASN A 26 -21.35 5.26 -19.54
C ASN A 26 -22.37 5.18 -18.39
N ILE A 27 -22.80 6.34 -17.88
CA ILE A 27 -23.78 6.41 -16.80
C ILE A 27 -25.17 6.32 -17.43
N ILE A 28 -25.94 5.33 -16.99
CA ILE A 28 -27.33 5.11 -17.39
C ILE A 28 -28.27 5.29 -16.19
N CYS A 29 -29.56 5.37 -16.47
CA CYS A 29 -30.59 5.47 -15.42
C CYS A 29 -30.58 4.19 -14.57
N GLY A 30 -30.49 4.36 -13.24
CA GLY A 30 -30.39 3.26 -12.28
C GLY A 30 -28.96 2.94 -11.82
N ASP A 31 -27.94 3.53 -12.45
CA ASP A 31 -26.58 3.37 -11.96
C ASP A 31 -26.38 4.07 -10.61
N GLU A 32 -25.61 3.43 -9.75
CA GLU A 32 -25.12 4.02 -8.50
C GLU A 32 -23.88 4.87 -8.79
N ILE A 33 -23.79 6.03 -8.15
CA ILE A 33 -22.64 6.92 -8.21
C ILE A 33 -22.22 7.30 -6.80
N GLU A 34 -20.92 7.32 -6.58
CA GLU A 34 -20.35 7.71 -5.30
C GLU A 34 -20.30 9.23 -5.16
N LEU A 35 -20.70 9.70 -3.98
CA LEU A 35 -20.67 11.11 -3.59
C LEU A 35 -19.74 11.26 -2.38
N THR A 36 -18.57 11.84 -2.58
CA THR A 36 -17.60 12.07 -1.50
C THR A 36 -17.53 13.56 -1.16
N ASN A 37 -17.73 13.90 0.12
CA ASN A 37 -17.49 15.25 0.62
C ASN A 37 -15.98 15.50 0.72
N ARG A 38 -15.49 16.53 0.03
CA ARG A 38 -14.09 16.99 0.14
C ARG A 38 -14.09 18.47 0.44
N ASP A 39 -13.56 18.85 1.61
CA ASP A 39 -13.47 20.24 2.07
C ASP A 39 -14.79 20.99 1.89
N ASN A 40 -14.82 21.98 0.99
CA ASN A 40 -16.02 22.76 0.64
C ASN A 40 -16.72 22.30 -0.64
N GLY A 41 -16.50 21.05 -1.09
CA GLY A 41 -17.02 20.53 -2.35
C GLY A 41 -17.58 19.13 -2.24
N LEU A 42 -18.41 18.78 -3.21
CA LEU A 42 -18.91 17.45 -3.43
C LEU A 42 -18.23 16.86 -4.68
N PHE A 43 -17.47 15.80 -4.48
CA PHE A 43 -16.88 15.04 -5.57
C PHE A 43 -17.83 13.92 -5.98
N ILE A 44 -18.07 13.80 -7.29
CA ILE A 44 -18.96 12.80 -7.86
C ILE A 44 -18.13 11.86 -8.72
N SER A 45 -18.14 10.56 -8.39
CA SER A 45 -17.48 9.53 -9.18
C SER A 45 -18.46 8.39 -9.49
N LYS A 46 -18.36 7.82 -10.69
CA LYS A 46 -18.91 6.49 -10.91
C LYS A 46 -17.87 5.55 -10.37
N GLU A 47 -18.21 4.77 -9.35
CA GLU A 47 -17.37 3.67 -8.95
C GLU A 47 -17.18 2.79 -10.18
N ARG A 48 -16.09 2.98 -10.89
CA ARG A 48 -15.57 1.85 -11.62
C ARG A 48 -15.07 0.89 -10.52
N LYS A 49 -15.70 -0.25 -10.39
CA LYS A 49 -14.95 -1.45 -9.99
C LYS A 49 -13.84 -1.55 -11.04
N GLY A 50 -12.75 -0.84 -10.81
CA GLY A 50 -11.57 -0.93 -11.64
C GLY A 50 -11.26 -2.41 -11.74
N GLU A 51 -10.97 -2.89 -12.93
CA GLU A 51 -10.45 -4.25 -13.06
C GLU A 51 -9.35 -4.37 -12.04
N LYS A 52 -9.53 -5.31 -11.10
CA LYS A 52 -8.52 -5.55 -10.07
C LYS A 52 -7.22 -5.87 -10.78
N LEU A 53 -6.16 -5.19 -10.40
CA LEU A 53 -4.82 -5.51 -10.86
C LEU A 53 -4.37 -6.78 -10.14
N ILE A 54 -4.34 -7.88 -10.88
CA ILE A 54 -3.94 -9.19 -10.35
C ILE A 54 -2.63 -9.60 -11.02
N VAL A 55 -1.71 -10.12 -10.24
CA VAL A 55 -0.45 -10.67 -10.73
C VAL A 55 -0.18 -12.04 -10.13
N GLU A 56 0.48 -12.90 -10.89
CA GLU A 56 1.00 -14.18 -10.44
C GLU A 56 2.53 -14.14 -10.45
N LEU A 57 3.15 -14.57 -9.34
CA LEU A 57 4.59 -14.58 -9.12
C LEU A 57 5.02 -15.97 -8.68
N ASP A 58 6.00 -16.54 -9.35
CA ASP A 58 6.64 -17.77 -8.91
C ASP A 58 8.01 -17.46 -8.28
N ILE A 59 8.16 -17.82 -7.00
CA ILE A 59 9.38 -17.58 -6.23
C ILE A 59 10.25 -18.84 -6.05
N SER A 60 9.88 -19.96 -6.70
CA SER A 60 10.54 -21.25 -6.51
C SER A 60 12.06 -21.20 -6.71
N ASP A 61 12.54 -20.42 -7.69
CA ASP A 61 13.97 -20.29 -7.99
C ASP A 61 14.60 -18.98 -7.49
N MET A 62 13.84 -18.15 -6.78
CA MET A 62 14.32 -16.83 -6.34
C MET A 62 15.05 -16.92 -4.99
N ASN A 63 16.03 -16.04 -4.80
CA ASN A 63 16.64 -15.76 -3.49
C ASN A 63 15.86 -14.64 -2.77
N ILE A 64 16.08 -14.49 -1.47
CA ILE A 64 15.37 -13.51 -0.62
C ILE A 64 15.45 -12.08 -1.17
N PRO A 65 16.62 -11.53 -1.56
CA PRO A 65 16.68 -10.18 -2.12
C PRO A 65 15.85 -9.99 -3.39
N THR A 66 15.76 -11.02 -4.22
CA THR A 66 14.93 -10.99 -5.43
C THR A 66 13.45 -11.02 -5.08
N VAL A 67 13.03 -11.92 -4.19
CA VAL A 67 11.64 -11.98 -3.70
C VAL A 67 11.24 -10.62 -3.12
N TRP A 68 12.07 -10.02 -2.26
CA TRP A 68 11.82 -8.70 -1.69
C TRP A 68 11.60 -7.62 -2.75
N LYS A 69 12.46 -7.57 -3.76
CA LYS A 69 12.35 -6.56 -4.84
C LYS A 69 11.06 -6.72 -5.65
N TYR A 70 10.65 -7.96 -5.95
CA TYR A 70 9.39 -8.20 -6.63
C TYR A 70 8.18 -7.80 -5.80
N PHE A 71 8.16 -8.14 -4.51
CA PHE A 71 7.09 -7.72 -3.62
C PHE A 71 6.97 -6.21 -3.52
N MET A 72 8.11 -5.53 -3.34
CA MET A 72 8.16 -4.07 -3.31
C MET A 72 7.65 -3.45 -4.62
N ALA A 73 8.06 -3.98 -5.77
CA ALA A 73 7.60 -3.51 -7.07
C ALA A 73 6.09 -3.72 -7.24
N ILE A 74 5.59 -4.92 -6.99
CA ILE A 74 4.16 -5.27 -7.06
C ILE A 74 3.34 -4.36 -6.14
N TYR A 75 3.80 -4.15 -4.92
CA TYR A 75 3.13 -3.27 -3.97
C TYR A 75 3.07 -1.84 -4.47
N ARG A 76 4.21 -1.25 -4.87
CA ARG A 76 4.31 0.13 -5.33
C ARG A 76 3.51 0.39 -6.61
N GLU A 77 3.50 -0.58 -7.55
CA GLU A 77 2.70 -0.50 -8.78
C GLU A 77 1.18 -0.56 -8.55
N GLY A 78 0.75 -0.89 -7.35
CA GLY A 78 -0.66 -0.79 -6.99
C GLY A 78 -1.50 -2.04 -7.24
N TYR A 79 -0.90 -3.22 -7.39
CA TYR A 79 -1.64 -4.46 -7.57
C TYR A 79 -2.56 -4.76 -6.37
N ASP A 80 -3.78 -5.20 -6.66
CA ASP A 80 -4.82 -5.47 -5.66
C ASP A 80 -4.75 -6.90 -5.13
N GLU A 81 -4.23 -7.82 -5.94
CA GLU A 81 -4.13 -9.23 -5.58
C GLU A 81 -2.86 -9.84 -6.18
N VAL A 82 -2.18 -10.65 -5.39
CA VAL A 82 -0.95 -11.35 -5.79
C VAL A 82 -1.10 -12.81 -5.44
N LYS A 83 -1.07 -13.68 -6.46
CA LYS A 83 -0.93 -15.12 -6.27
C LYS A 83 0.56 -15.47 -6.32
N ILE A 84 1.06 -16.12 -5.29
CA ILE A 84 2.48 -16.47 -5.16
C ILE A 84 2.63 -17.98 -5.14
N ASN A 85 3.29 -18.50 -6.16
CA ASN A 85 3.65 -19.91 -6.24
C ASN A 85 5.06 -20.13 -5.67
N PHE A 86 5.29 -21.26 -5.01
CA PHE A 86 6.56 -21.62 -4.42
C PHE A 86 6.75 -23.15 -4.33
N ASP A 87 8.01 -23.59 -4.31
CA ASP A 87 8.33 -24.98 -3.95
C ASP A 87 8.21 -25.14 -2.43
N PRO A 88 7.28 -25.96 -1.93
CA PRO A 88 7.10 -26.16 -0.48
C PRO A 88 8.29 -26.82 0.23
N ASN A 89 9.21 -27.43 -0.52
CA ASN A 89 10.41 -28.06 0.04
C ASN A 89 11.61 -27.11 0.10
N LYS A 90 11.47 -25.92 -0.48
CA LYS A 90 12.53 -24.90 -0.43
C LYS A 90 12.65 -24.32 0.96
N SER A 91 13.87 -23.99 1.32
CA SER A 91 14.25 -23.32 2.56
C SER A 91 15.02 -22.05 2.23
N TYR A 92 14.82 -21.03 3.01
CA TYR A 92 15.49 -19.74 2.86
C TYR A 92 16.32 -19.43 4.10
N ASP A 93 17.56 -19.04 3.90
CA ASP A 93 18.39 -18.50 4.97
C ASP A 93 17.67 -17.34 5.67
N ASN A 94 17.96 -17.16 6.99
CA ASN A 94 17.34 -16.11 7.78
C ASN A 94 17.34 -14.75 7.03
N PRO A 95 16.16 -14.17 6.71
CA PRO A 95 16.04 -12.96 5.91
C PRO A 95 16.68 -11.73 6.55
N TYR A 96 16.82 -11.73 7.87
CA TYR A 96 17.39 -10.59 8.59
C TYR A 96 18.86 -10.32 8.25
N LYS A 97 19.59 -11.27 7.69
CA LYS A 97 20.91 -11.03 7.11
C LYS A 97 20.89 -10.03 5.95
N PHE A 98 19.75 -9.89 5.30
CA PHE A 98 19.61 -9.07 4.09
C PHE A 98 18.89 -7.74 4.36
N PHE A 99 18.13 -7.63 5.45
CA PHE A 99 17.36 -6.45 5.80
C PHE A 99 18.02 -5.59 6.88
N THR A 100 19.03 -6.11 7.56
CA THR A 100 19.82 -5.37 8.53
C THR A 100 21.16 -4.99 7.91
N THR A 101 21.33 -3.74 7.56
CA THR A 101 22.53 -3.24 6.87
C THR A 101 23.78 -3.29 7.73
N TYR A 102 23.69 -3.40 9.02
CA TYR A 102 24.82 -3.43 9.95
C TYR A 102 24.48 -4.32 11.14
N GLY A 103 24.77 -5.61 11.10
CA GLY A 103 24.98 -6.50 12.25
C GLY A 103 24.35 -6.10 13.61
N VAL A 104 23.32 -5.29 13.62
CA VAL A 104 22.58 -4.88 14.81
C VAL A 104 21.64 -6.02 15.13
N ASP A 105 22.26 -6.92 15.69
CA ASP A 105 21.93 -8.20 16.20
C ASP A 105 20.95 -8.07 17.32
N ILE A 106 19.66 -7.83 17.24
CA ILE A 106 19.10 -7.80 18.58
C ILE A 106 17.63 -8.16 18.76
N LYS A 107 16.73 -7.73 17.93
CA LYS A 107 15.32 -8.06 18.13
C LYS A 107 14.81 -9.15 17.22
N TYR A 108 15.54 -9.43 16.18
CA TYR A 108 15.07 -10.22 15.05
C TYR A 108 15.62 -11.64 15.00
N GLN A 109 16.36 -12.05 16.01
CA GLN A 109 16.82 -13.44 16.19
C GLN A 109 15.72 -14.43 16.63
N LYS A 110 14.45 -14.07 16.48
CA LYS A 110 13.35 -15.00 16.82
C LYS A 110 13.39 -16.28 15.97
N HIS A 111 13.88 -16.19 14.76
CA HIS A 111 14.02 -17.34 13.87
C HIS A 111 15.50 -17.75 13.83
N LYS A 112 15.88 -18.71 14.67
CA LYS A 112 17.23 -19.31 14.68
C LYS A 112 17.47 -20.28 13.53
N GLY A 113 16.50 -20.49 12.64
CA GLY A 113 16.55 -21.45 11.54
C GLY A 113 16.21 -20.82 10.20
N ASP A 114 16.27 -21.63 9.17
CA ASP A 114 15.83 -21.29 7.83
C ASP A 114 14.31 -21.12 7.82
N LEU A 115 13.82 -20.21 6.97
CA LEU A 115 12.40 -19.98 6.79
C LEU A 115 11.83 -20.85 5.68
N THR A 116 10.63 -21.34 5.88
CA THR A 116 9.81 -21.87 4.81
C THR A 116 9.41 -20.76 3.84
N PRO A 117 9.05 -21.07 2.59
CA PRO A 117 8.55 -20.07 1.65
C PRO A 117 7.36 -19.28 2.21
N PHE A 118 6.46 -19.95 2.89
CA PHE A 118 5.30 -19.32 3.50
C PHE A 118 5.67 -18.32 4.62
N GLU A 119 6.57 -18.70 5.53
CA GLU A 119 7.05 -17.80 6.57
C GLU A 119 7.75 -16.58 5.98
N LEU A 120 8.57 -16.78 4.94
CA LEU A 120 9.21 -15.67 4.22
C LEU A 120 8.17 -14.71 3.62
N ILE A 121 7.16 -15.24 2.92
CA ILE A 121 6.08 -14.43 2.32
C ILE A 121 5.34 -13.65 3.40
N GLN A 122 5.01 -14.27 4.53
CA GLN A 122 4.33 -13.63 5.64
C GLN A 122 5.18 -12.50 6.25
N GLU A 123 6.47 -12.74 6.48
CA GLU A 123 7.39 -11.71 7.00
C GLU A 123 7.51 -10.52 6.05
N ILE A 124 7.60 -10.79 4.75
CA ILE A 124 7.66 -9.72 3.74
C ILE A 124 6.32 -8.95 3.69
N SER A 125 5.18 -9.64 3.68
CA SER A 125 3.85 -9.01 3.60
C SER A 125 3.60 -8.06 4.77
N ASN A 126 4.06 -8.41 5.97
CA ASN A 126 3.94 -7.57 7.16
C ASN A 126 4.67 -6.20 7.04
N ARG A 127 5.55 -6.06 6.04
CA ARG A 127 6.25 -4.79 5.74
C ARG A 127 5.40 -3.82 4.94
N PHE A 128 4.28 -4.26 4.38
CA PHE A 128 3.44 -3.46 3.50
C PHE A 128 2.07 -3.20 4.13
N ILE A 129 1.63 -1.95 4.13
CA ILE A 129 0.33 -1.56 4.68
C ILE A 129 -0.79 -2.10 3.80
N GLY A 130 -1.70 -2.86 4.39
CA GLY A 130 -2.88 -3.38 3.71
C GLY A 130 -2.68 -4.67 2.92
N PHE A 131 -1.44 -5.13 2.73
CA PHE A 131 -1.17 -6.43 2.11
C PHE A 131 -1.37 -7.53 3.14
N GLU A 132 -2.48 -8.25 3.00
CA GLU A 132 -2.86 -9.32 3.91
C GLU A 132 -2.90 -10.67 3.18
N LEU A 133 -2.33 -11.68 3.82
CA LEU A 133 -2.38 -13.06 3.33
C LEU A 133 -3.76 -13.61 3.61
N VAL A 134 -4.52 -13.91 2.53
CA VAL A 134 -5.94 -14.32 2.62
C VAL A 134 -6.15 -15.79 2.30
N GLU A 135 -5.23 -16.41 1.55
CA GLU A 135 -5.30 -17.82 1.22
C GLU A 135 -3.92 -18.47 1.36
N HIS A 136 -3.89 -19.67 1.91
CA HIS A 136 -2.69 -20.47 2.05
C HIS A 136 -2.95 -21.92 1.61
N HIS A 137 -2.20 -22.36 0.62
CA HIS A 137 -2.21 -23.71 0.07
C HIS A 137 -0.83 -24.34 0.17
N LYS A 138 -0.70 -25.59 -0.24
CA LYS A 138 0.55 -26.34 -0.13
C LYS A 138 1.72 -25.73 -0.91
N ASP A 139 1.44 -25.19 -2.10
CA ASP A 139 2.40 -24.74 -3.11
C ASP A 139 2.14 -23.31 -3.61
N TYR A 140 1.13 -22.66 -3.08
CA TYR A 140 0.85 -21.24 -3.35
C TYR A 140 0.13 -20.56 -2.19
N CYS A 141 0.15 -19.24 -2.20
CA CYS A 141 -0.68 -18.40 -1.34
C CYS A 141 -1.20 -17.19 -2.12
N VAL A 142 -2.21 -16.51 -1.56
CA VAL A 142 -2.80 -15.30 -2.13
C VAL A 142 -2.74 -14.17 -1.12
N ILE A 143 -2.20 -13.04 -1.56
CA ILE A 143 -2.18 -11.78 -0.82
C ILE A 143 -3.17 -10.83 -1.47
N LYS A 144 -3.94 -10.10 -0.66
CA LYS A 144 -4.86 -9.06 -1.13
C LYS A 144 -4.59 -7.74 -0.43
N ASP A 145 -4.76 -6.65 -1.18
CA ASP A 145 -4.81 -5.32 -0.59
C ASP A 145 -6.17 -5.10 0.06
N LEU A 146 -6.18 -4.96 1.36
CA LEU A 146 -7.37 -4.65 2.16
C LEU A 146 -7.39 -3.18 2.61
N SER A 147 -6.42 -2.35 2.15
CA SER A 147 -6.34 -0.94 2.52
C SER A 147 -7.37 -0.11 1.75
N GLU A 148 -7.99 0.83 2.44
CA GLU A 148 -8.74 1.90 1.78
C GLU A 148 -7.78 2.97 1.29
N ILE A 149 -7.88 3.33 0.01
CA ILE A 149 -7.05 4.36 -0.59
C ILE A 149 -7.83 5.66 -0.65
N SER A 150 -7.41 6.63 0.16
CA SER A 150 -7.99 7.97 0.18
C SER A 150 -6.92 9.05 0.28
N SER A 151 -7.24 10.26 -0.15
CA SER A 151 -6.37 11.43 0.05
C SER A 151 -6.08 11.70 1.52
N LYS A 152 -7.04 11.42 2.40
CA LYS A 152 -6.89 11.58 3.86
C LYS A 152 -5.85 10.61 4.43
N GLU A 153 -5.87 9.36 4.00
CA GLU A 153 -4.89 8.36 4.43
C GLU A 153 -3.50 8.66 3.88
N PHE A 154 -3.41 9.19 2.66
CA PHE A 154 -2.16 9.68 2.10
C PHE A 154 -1.55 10.80 2.94
N ASP A 155 -2.33 11.85 3.24
CA ASP A 155 -1.87 12.98 4.05
C ASP A 155 -1.44 12.56 5.45
N SER A 156 -2.18 11.64 6.07
CA SER A 156 -1.87 11.10 7.40
C SER A 156 -0.54 10.32 7.37
N SER A 157 -0.34 9.50 6.35
CA SER A 157 0.88 8.71 6.16
C SER A 157 2.09 9.60 5.90
N LEU A 158 1.94 10.61 5.04
CA LEU A 158 3.01 11.57 4.75
C LEU A 158 3.41 12.36 6.01
N ARG A 159 2.45 12.85 6.79
CA ARG A 159 2.74 13.51 8.08
C ARG A 159 3.45 12.59 9.06
N ARG A 160 3.07 11.30 9.07
CA ARG A 160 3.72 10.30 9.93
C ARG A 160 5.18 10.12 9.58
N ILE A 161 5.55 10.12 8.30
CA ILE A 161 6.95 10.07 7.85
C ILE A 161 7.75 11.24 8.43
N PHE A 162 7.26 12.48 8.28
CA PHE A 162 7.97 13.65 8.81
C PHE A 162 8.11 13.60 10.34
N PHE A 163 7.09 13.16 11.05
CA PHE A 163 7.16 12.97 12.50
C PHE A 163 8.23 11.94 12.89
N LEU A 164 8.29 10.81 12.18
CA LEU A 164 9.28 9.77 12.45
C LEU A 164 10.71 10.24 12.13
N ILE A 165 10.91 11.01 11.06
CA ILE A 165 12.21 11.60 10.72
C ILE A 165 12.67 12.55 11.83
N GLN A 166 11.76 13.40 12.34
CA GLN A 166 12.07 14.29 13.44
C GLN A 166 12.46 13.50 14.71
N GLN A 167 11.67 12.49 15.09
CA GLN A 167 11.94 11.62 16.23
C GLN A 167 13.32 10.94 16.07
N MET A 168 13.61 10.39 14.91
CA MET A 168 14.90 9.77 14.62
C MET A 168 16.07 10.75 14.80
N GLY A 169 15.92 11.99 14.32
CA GLY A 169 16.94 13.04 14.49
C GLY A 169 17.15 13.41 15.96
N GLU A 170 16.08 13.54 16.76
CA GLU A 170 16.16 13.83 18.19
C GLU A 170 16.85 12.70 18.96
N GLU A 171 16.50 11.44 18.69
CA GLU A 171 17.12 10.27 19.32
C GLU A 171 18.61 10.14 18.94
N MET A 172 18.98 10.41 17.69
CA MET A 172 20.39 10.40 17.27
C MET A 172 21.19 11.49 17.99
N LEU A 173 20.65 12.70 18.13
CA LEU A 173 21.31 13.78 18.87
C LEU A 173 21.50 13.43 20.34
N GLU A 174 20.48 12.79 20.96
CA GLU A 174 20.58 12.32 22.33
C GLU A 174 21.63 11.22 22.49
N ALA A 175 21.69 10.26 21.58
CA ALA A 175 22.69 9.20 21.58
C ALA A 175 24.11 9.75 21.51
N ILE A 176 24.34 10.74 20.65
CA ILE A 176 25.66 11.39 20.51
C ILE A 176 26.03 12.15 21.79
N ARG A 177 25.09 12.90 22.38
CA ARG A 177 25.35 13.71 23.59
C ARG A 177 25.56 12.87 24.82
N SER A 178 24.85 11.76 24.92
CA SER A 178 24.90 10.88 26.11
C SER A 178 25.90 9.74 25.99
N GLU A 179 26.54 9.57 24.82
CA GLU A 179 27.42 8.46 24.47
C GLU A 179 26.75 7.07 24.64
N LYS A 180 25.39 7.03 24.57
CA LYS A 180 24.60 5.81 24.73
C LYS A 180 24.24 5.20 23.38
N THR A 181 24.93 4.15 23.00
CA THR A 181 24.67 3.44 21.72
C THR A 181 23.39 2.64 21.70
N ASP A 182 22.78 2.32 22.85
CA ASP A 182 21.52 1.57 22.92
C ASP A 182 20.33 2.33 22.31
N ILE A 183 20.38 3.65 22.31
CA ILE A 183 19.37 4.51 21.66
C ILE A 183 19.35 4.26 20.14
N LEU A 184 20.51 3.98 19.53
CA LEU A 184 20.62 3.73 18.07
C LEU A 184 19.90 2.46 17.63
N LYS A 185 19.61 1.52 18.53
CA LYS A 185 18.82 0.33 18.20
C LYS A 185 17.38 0.67 17.83
N HIS A 186 16.81 1.66 18.52
CA HIS A 186 15.45 2.12 18.25
C HIS A 186 15.36 2.90 16.93
N THR A 187 16.44 3.58 16.55
CA THR A 187 16.53 4.31 15.28
C THR A 187 16.26 3.41 14.07
N HIS A 188 16.72 2.16 14.10
CA HIS A 188 16.45 1.20 13.03
C HIS A 188 14.96 0.80 12.95
N ASP A 189 14.27 0.65 14.09
CA ASP A 189 12.84 0.38 14.09
C ASP A 189 12.05 1.58 13.52
N ILE A 190 12.54 2.81 13.73
CA ILE A 190 11.95 4.03 13.13
C ILE A 190 12.15 4.04 11.61
N ASP A 191 13.35 3.72 11.14
CA ASP A 191 13.69 3.64 9.71
C ASP A 191 12.78 2.66 8.97
N ILE A 192 12.58 1.46 9.51
CA ILE A 192 11.64 0.48 8.97
C ILE A 192 10.21 1.04 8.85
N ASN A 193 9.77 1.82 9.84
CA ASN A 193 8.44 2.43 9.79
C ASN A 193 8.37 3.57 8.77
N ILE A 194 9.45 4.34 8.59
CA ILE A 194 9.53 5.36 7.54
C ILE A 194 9.38 4.71 6.17
N ASP A 195 10.13 3.63 5.90
CA ASP A 195 10.05 2.88 4.65
C ASP A 195 8.64 2.34 4.40
N LYS A 196 8.00 1.78 5.43
CA LYS A 196 6.63 1.26 5.33
C LYS A 196 5.61 2.32 4.90
N PHE A 197 5.66 3.52 5.50
CA PHE A 197 4.78 4.62 5.14
C PHE A 197 5.16 5.24 3.79
N HIS A 198 6.45 5.30 3.47
CA HIS A 198 6.93 5.75 2.16
C HIS A 198 6.37 4.87 1.04
N ASP A 199 6.50 3.56 1.16
CA ASP A 199 6.01 2.60 0.17
C ASP A 199 4.49 2.71 -0.01
N TYR A 200 3.76 2.92 1.09
CA TYR A 200 2.32 3.18 1.03
C TYR A 200 2.00 4.47 0.27
N CYS A 201 2.73 5.57 0.53
CA CYS A 201 2.54 6.82 -0.21
C CYS A 201 2.80 6.65 -1.71
N VAL A 202 3.87 5.93 -2.09
CA VAL A 202 4.16 5.61 -3.50
C VAL A 202 3.01 4.81 -4.11
N ARG A 203 2.54 3.76 -3.43
CA ARG A 203 1.39 2.95 -3.87
C ARG A 203 0.15 3.80 -4.13
N VAL A 204 -0.20 4.68 -3.20
CA VAL A 204 -1.37 5.56 -3.33
C VAL A 204 -1.24 6.46 -4.57
N ILE A 205 -0.06 7.05 -4.78
CA ILE A 205 0.20 7.89 -5.95
C ILE A 205 0.06 7.07 -7.24
N MET A 206 0.65 5.89 -7.31
CA MET A 206 0.60 5.04 -8.50
C MET A 206 -0.83 4.61 -8.83
N LYS A 207 -1.63 4.24 -7.82
CA LYS A 207 -3.05 3.95 -8.04
C LYS A 207 -3.84 5.17 -8.56
N PHE A 208 -3.56 6.38 -8.07
CA PHE A 208 -4.18 7.59 -8.62
C PHE A 208 -3.73 7.88 -10.05
N ILE A 209 -2.45 7.71 -10.36
CA ILE A 209 -1.91 7.87 -11.72
C ILE A 209 -2.57 6.86 -12.66
N TYR A 210 -2.69 5.60 -12.27
CA TYR A 210 -3.32 4.55 -13.05
C TYR A 210 -4.79 4.89 -13.38
N ILE A 211 -5.55 5.35 -12.37
CA ILE A 211 -6.92 5.82 -12.56
C ILE A 211 -6.96 7.00 -13.54
N TYR A 212 -6.02 7.96 -13.42
CA TYR A 212 -5.95 9.13 -14.28
C TYR A 212 -5.59 8.79 -15.74
N ILE A 213 -4.58 7.93 -15.93
CA ILE A 213 -4.16 7.47 -17.27
C ILE A 213 -5.31 6.74 -17.97
N ASN A 214 -6.00 5.83 -17.28
CA ASN A 214 -7.15 5.14 -17.85
C ASN A 214 -8.30 6.08 -18.23
N ILE A 215 -8.43 7.22 -17.57
CA ILE A 215 -9.38 8.27 -17.93
C ILE A 215 -8.91 9.01 -19.20
N VAL A 216 -7.63 9.33 -19.31
CA VAL A 216 -7.06 10.12 -20.41
C VAL A 216 -6.91 9.29 -21.71
N CYS A 217 -6.49 8.01 -21.60
CA CYS A 217 -6.34 7.13 -22.77
C CYS A 217 -7.67 6.69 -23.41
N MET A 218 -8.81 7.10 -22.85
CA MET A 218 -10.13 6.88 -23.46
C MET A 218 -10.61 8.05 -24.35
N PHE A 219 -9.76 9.01 -24.61
CA PHE A 219 -9.95 10.13 -25.55
C PHE A 219 -9.06 9.98 -26.78
#